data_c82a4026f31119faa64fb6ab8df65182
#
_entry.id   c82a4026f31119faa64fb6ab8df65182
#
_cell.length_a   1.000
_cell.length_b   1.000
_cell.length_c   1.000
_cell.angle_alpha   90.00
_cell.angle_beta   90.00
_cell.angle_gamma   90.00
#
_symmetry.space_group_name_H-M   'P 1'
#
loop_
_entity.id
_entity.type
_entity.pdbx_description
1 polymer ?
#
loop_
_entity_poly.entity_id
_entity_poly.type
_entity_poly.pdbx_seq_one_letter_code
_entity_poly.pdbx_strand_id
1 'polypeptide(L)'
;LGDVYKRQAYTAQTCCDKNGYIMDVTVNPGNMHDSVAFDGLYDRLAEKNPEIKAVVADAGYKTPWISKRILDDGRIPVLPYKRPMSKKGFFPPYEYVYDEYFNCVICPENQVLSYATTNREGYREFKSKGYICENCPSRHLCTENQKFEKTVTKHIWSDYLETVEDIRHTPEYKALYERRKETIERVFADAKEKYAMRYTPYRGLSQVTNWVRLKFAAMNLKKYALHRWKRSHQYSALIRLYTFFAKTKLITLNLA
;
A
#
# COMPACT_ATOMS: atom_id res chain seq x y z
N LEU A 1 15.69 -31.63 -16.10
CA LEU A 1 15.26 -31.18 -14.77
C LEU A 1 14.25 -30.08 -14.96
N GLY A 2 12.96 -30.44 -14.83
CA GLY A 2 11.86 -29.49 -15.02
C GLY A 2 11.98 -28.33 -14.06
N ASP A 3 11.77 -27.11 -14.57
CA ASP A 3 11.62 -25.89 -13.77
C ASP A 3 10.55 -26.13 -12.70
N VAL A 4 11.00 -26.22 -11.45
CA VAL A 4 10.09 -26.23 -10.31
C VAL A 4 9.48 -24.84 -10.23
N TYR A 5 8.33 -24.66 -10.85
CA TYR A 5 7.53 -23.46 -10.68
C TYR A 5 7.21 -23.28 -9.20
N LYS A 6 7.88 -22.34 -8.56
CA LYS A 6 7.58 -21.92 -7.19
C LYS A 6 6.24 -21.23 -7.18
N ARG A 7 5.16 -21.99 -6.98
CA ARG A 7 3.83 -21.41 -6.83
C ARG A 7 3.73 -20.76 -5.44
N GLN A 8 3.33 -19.52 -5.40
CA GLN A 8 2.96 -18.85 -4.16
C GLN A 8 1.63 -19.43 -3.68
N ALA A 9 1.70 -20.40 -2.76
CA ALA A 9 0.50 -21.08 -2.26
C ALA A 9 -0.27 -20.24 -1.24
N TYR A 10 0.44 -19.39 -0.49
CA TYR A 10 -0.13 -18.53 0.55
C TYR A 10 0.49 -17.14 0.51
N THR A 11 -0.32 -16.14 0.84
CA THR A 11 0.10 -14.75 1.09
C THR A 11 -0.13 -14.39 2.55
N ALA A 12 0.83 -13.71 3.17
CA ALA A 12 0.69 -13.17 4.52
C ALA A 12 0.64 -11.64 4.43
N GLN A 13 -0.53 -11.08 4.57
CA GLN A 13 -0.72 -9.63 4.68
C GLN A 13 -0.45 -9.23 6.11
N THR A 14 0.48 -8.32 6.29
CA THR A 14 1.03 -7.96 7.59
C THR A 14 1.07 -6.45 7.72
N CYS A 15 0.68 -5.95 8.87
CA CYS A 15 0.85 -4.55 9.22
C CYS A 15 1.78 -4.39 10.41
N CYS A 16 2.50 -3.29 10.44
CA CYS A 16 3.36 -2.93 11.55
C CYS A 16 3.19 -1.45 11.92
N ASP A 17 3.57 -1.13 13.16
CA ASP A 17 3.65 0.25 13.63
C ASP A 17 4.88 1.00 13.09
N LYS A 18 5.02 2.27 13.44
CA LYS A 18 6.17 3.13 13.07
C LYS A 18 7.53 2.61 13.58
N ASN A 19 7.54 1.71 14.54
CA ASN A 19 8.74 1.10 15.08
C ASN A 19 8.99 -0.30 14.49
N GLY A 20 8.11 -0.76 13.59
CA GLY A 20 8.17 -2.07 12.96
C GLY A 20 7.75 -3.23 13.89
N TYR A 21 6.96 -2.96 14.94
CA TYR A 21 6.25 -4.03 15.66
C TYR A 21 5.06 -4.49 14.83
N ILE A 22 4.93 -5.78 14.67
CA ILE A 22 3.84 -6.38 13.90
C ILE A 22 2.56 -6.29 14.74
N MET A 23 1.56 -5.60 14.20
CA MET A 23 0.30 -5.31 14.87
C MET A 23 -0.75 -6.40 14.60
N ASP A 24 -0.86 -6.82 13.34
CA ASP A 24 -1.76 -7.91 12.95
C ASP A 24 -1.27 -8.57 11.66
N VAL A 25 -1.79 -9.76 11.38
CA VAL A 25 -1.50 -10.54 10.17
C VAL A 25 -2.72 -11.34 9.73
N THR A 26 -2.95 -11.37 8.42
CA THR A 26 -3.91 -12.27 7.78
C THR A 26 -3.18 -13.15 6.78
N VAL A 27 -3.44 -14.45 6.81
CA VAL A 27 -2.91 -15.39 5.83
C VAL A 27 -4.02 -15.83 4.91
N ASN A 28 -3.81 -15.69 3.62
CA ASN A 28 -4.79 -16.00 2.58
C ASN A 28 -4.20 -17.01 1.57
N PRO A 29 -5.05 -17.70 0.80
CA PRO A 29 -4.60 -18.43 -0.37
C PRO A 29 -3.87 -17.50 -1.35
N GLY A 30 -2.81 -18.00 -1.99
CA GLY A 30 -1.95 -17.19 -2.86
C GLY A 30 -2.58 -16.68 -4.15
N ASN A 31 -3.78 -17.16 -4.49
CA ASN A 31 -4.58 -16.69 -5.61
C ASN A 31 -5.53 -15.53 -5.25
N MET A 32 -5.62 -15.16 -3.97
CA MET A 32 -6.42 -14.02 -3.53
C MET A 32 -5.62 -12.72 -3.74
N HIS A 33 -6.23 -11.75 -4.42
CA HIS A 33 -5.60 -10.45 -4.63
C HIS A 33 -5.54 -9.66 -3.30
N ASP A 34 -4.45 -8.94 -3.09
CA ASP A 34 -4.19 -8.22 -1.83
C ASP A 34 -5.30 -7.22 -1.47
N SER A 35 -5.89 -6.55 -2.46
CA SER A 35 -6.99 -5.61 -2.25
C SER A 35 -8.27 -6.25 -1.71
N VAL A 36 -8.52 -7.54 -1.98
CA VAL A 36 -9.70 -8.27 -1.48
C VAL A 36 -9.55 -8.60 0.00
N ALA A 37 -8.32 -8.88 0.43
CA ALA A 37 -8.05 -9.25 1.81
C ALA A 37 -7.80 -8.03 2.74
N PHE A 38 -7.82 -6.81 2.18
CA PHE A 38 -7.55 -5.57 2.90
C PHE A 38 -8.56 -5.32 4.03
N ASP A 39 -9.85 -5.39 3.73
CA ASP A 39 -10.90 -4.95 4.66
C ASP A 39 -10.84 -5.67 6.00
N GLY A 40 -10.74 -7.01 5.99
CA GLY A 40 -10.70 -7.79 7.23
C GLY A 40 -9.48 -7.52 8.11
N LEU A 41 -8.32 -7.15 7.53
CA LEU A 41 -7.15 -6.74 8.29
C LEU A 41 -7.30 -5.31 8.79
N TYR A 42 -7.78 -4.42 7.93
CA TYR A 42 -7.96 -3.00 8.22
C TYR A 42 -8.99 -2.77 9.33
N ASP A 43 -10.14 -3.46 9.29
CA ASP A 43 -11.20 -3.32 10.29
C ASP A 43 -10.71 -3.71 11.69
N ARG A 44 -10.02 -4.85 11.82
CA ARG A 44 -9.44 -5.26 13.10
C ARG A 44 -8.39 -4.29 13.63
N LEU A 45 -7.61 -3.68 12.73
CA LEU A 45 -6.63 -2.67 13.12
C LEU A 45 -7.29 -1.37 13.56
N ALA A 46 -8.28 -0.91 12.82
CA ALA A 46 -9.01 0.32 13.09
C ALA A 46 -9.76 0.23 14.43
N GLU A 47 -10.36 -0.92 14.71
CA GLU A 47 -11.06 -1.19 15.97
C GLU A 47 -10.12 -1.18 17.17
N LYS A 48 -8.96 -1.84 17.05
CA LYS A 48 -7.99 -1.97 18.14
C LYS A 48 -7.15 -0.71 18.38
N ASN A 49 -7.00 0.11 17.35
CA ASN A 49 -6.11 1.27 17.37
C ASN A 49 -6.80 2.48 16.69
N PRO A 50 -7.79 3.07 17.34
CA PRO A 50 -8.54 4.20 16.77
C PRO A 50 -7.66 5.45 16.53
N GLU A 51 -6.50 5.52 17.18
CA GLU A 51 -5.53 6.62 17.05
C GLU A 51 -4.72 6.60 15.75
N ILE A 52 -4.87 5.59 14.89
CA ILE A 52 -4.18 5.52 13.60
C ILE A 52 -4.58 6.72 12.73
N LYS A 53 -3.60 7.54 12.34
CA LYS A 53 -3.80 8.72 11.51
C LYS A 53 -3.51 8.48 10.04
N ALA A 54 -2.61 7.56 9.72
CA ALA A 54 -2.18 7.30 8.35
C ALA A 54 -2.02 5.80 8.08
N VAL A 55 -2.33 5.39 6.86
CA VAL A 55 -2.20 4.02 6.37
C VAL A 55 -1.23 4.01 5.20
N VAL A 56 -0.07 3.41 5.41
CA VAL A 56 0.98 3.29 4.39
C VAL A 56 0.90 1.89 3.80
N ALA A 57 0.60 1.80 2.50
CA ALA A 57 0.51 0.52 1.83
C ALA A 57 1.22 0.55 0.46
N ASP A 58 1.24 -0.60 -0.22
CA ASP A 58 1.90 -0.74 -1.50
C ASP A 58 0.93 -0.48 -2.69
N ALA A 59 1.47 -0.49 -3.92
CA ALA A 59 0.68 -0.20 -5.12
C ALA A 59 -0.45 -1.20 -5.38
N GLY A 60 -0.37 -2.42 -4.84
CA GLY A 60 -1.42 -3.43 -4.92
C GLY A 60 -2.71 -3.02 -4.22
N TYR A 61 -2.59 -2.19 -3.18
CA TYR A 61 -3.72 -1.68 -2.41
C TYR A 61 -4.33 -0.38 -2.97
N LYS A 62 -3.73 0.22 -4.01
CA LYS A 62 -4.27 1.44 -4.61
C LYS A 62 -5.47 1.11 -5.51
N THR A 63 -6.63 1.02 -4.91
CA THR A 63 -7.94 0.83 -5.57
C THR A 63 -8.91 1.93 -5.15
N PRO A 64 -9.95 2.23 -5.96
CA PRO A 64 -10.95 3.23 -5.59
C PRO A 64 -11.62 2.94 -4.24
N TRP A 65 -11.95 1.68 -3.98
CA TRP A 65 -12.57 1.24 -2.73
C TRP A 65 -11.68 1.49 -1.50
N ILE A 66 -10.42 1.04 -1.55
CA ILE A 66 -9.49 1.19 -0.43
C ILE A 66 -9.20 2.67 -0.17
N SER A 67 -9.03 3.48 -1.24
CA SER A 67 -8.83 4.92 -1.13
C SER A 67 -10.01 5.60 -0.44
N LYS A 68 -11.23 5.28 -0.91
CA LYS A 68 -12.47 5.75 -0.30
C LYS A 68 -12.55 5.36 1.17
N ARG A 69 -12.34 4.08 1.50
CA ARG A 69 -12.46 3.55 2.87
C ARG A 69 -11.54 4.27 3.85
N ILE A 70 -10.27 4.48 3.48
CA ILE A 70 -9.29 5.15 4.35
C ILE A 70 -9.65 6.63 4.54
N LEU A 71 -10.09 7.32 3.48
CA LEU A 71 -10.47 8.74 3.52
C LEU A 71 -11.77 8.95 4.31
N ASP A 72 -12.78 8.10 4.13
CA ASP A 72 -14.05 8.18 4.88
C ASP A 72 -13.85 7.98 6.38
N ASP A 73 -12.86 7.17 6.78
CA ASP A 73 -12.45 7.00 8.18
C ASP A 73 -11.60 8.18 8.71
N GLY A 74 -11.41 9.25 7.93
CA GLY A 74 -10.63 10.43 8.30
C GLY A 74 -9.12 10.18 8.42
N ARG A 75 -8.60 9.13 7.79
CA ARG A 75 -7.18 8.76 7.81
C ARG A 75 -6.48 9.14 6.52
N ILE A 76 -5.17 9.34 6.58
CA ILE A 76 -4.35 9.71 5.44
C ILE A 76 -3.91 8.44 4.67
N PRO A 77 -4.33 8.24 3.41
CA PRO A 77 -3.84 7.14 2.59
C PRO A 77 -2.48 7.49 1.99
N VAL A 78 -1.45 6.72 2.34
CA VAL A 78 -0.09 6.87 1.80
C VAL A 78 0.15 5.72 0.82
N LEU A 79 -0.35 5.91 -0.41
CA LEU A 79 -0.32 4.91 -1.48
C LEU A 79 0.57 5.40 -2.62
N PRO A 80 1.47 4.55 -3.18
CA PRO A 80 2.38 4.99 -4.23
C PRO A 80 1.66 5.24 -5.55
N TYR A 81 2.34 5.97 -6.44
CA TYR A 81 1.86 6.14 -7.80
C TYR A 81 1.78 4.78 -8.52
N LYS A 82 0.65 4.56 -9.16
CA LYS A 82 0.44 3.42 -10.05
C LYS A 82 0.22 3.96 -11.46
N ARG A 83 1.18 3.69 -12.34
CA ARG A 83 1.05 4.14 -13.73
C ARG A 83 -0.18 3.49 -14.39
N PRO A 84 -1.08 4.27 -14.98
CA PRO A 84 -2.17 3.73 -15.78
C PRO A 84 -1.62 2.85 -16.91
N MET A 85 -2.20 1.67 -17.09
CA MET A 85 -1.81 0.81 -18.20
C MET A 85 -2.48 1.30 -19.48
N SER A 86 -1.69 1.49 -20.51
CA SER A 86 -2.16 1.75 -21.88
C SER A 86 -1.52 0.75 -22.83
N LYS A 87 -2.23 0.38 -23.87
CA LYS A 87 -1.67 -0.43 -24.96
C LYS A 87 -0.60 0.39 -25.66
N LYS A 88 0.56 -0.23 -25.94
CA LYS A 88 1.65 0.46 -26.65
C LYS A 88 1.16 0.97 -28.00
N GLY A 89 1.44 2.23 -28.31
CA GLY A 89 1.00 2.90 -29.54
C GLY A 89 -0.42 3.47 -29.48
N PHE A 90 -1.10 3.39 -28.32
CA PHE A 90 -2.43 3.98 -28.11
C PHE A 90 -2.35 5.21 -27.21
N PHE A 91 -3.27 6.13 -27.40
CA PHE A 91 -3.43 7.28 -26.52
C PHE A 91 -3.53 6.84 -25.07
N PRO A 92 -2.72 7.40 -24.17
CA PRO A 92 -2.81 7.13 -22.74
C PRO A 92 -4.10 7.71 -22.14
N PRO A 93 -4.58 7.17 -21.00
CA PRO A 93 -5.83 7.61 -20.38
C PRO A 93 -5.93 9.11 -20.06
N TYR A 94 -4.81 9.78 -19.80
CA TYR A 94 -4.79 11.21 -19.48
C TYR A 94 -5.02 12.14 -20.69
N GLU A 95 -4.99 11.60 -21.89
CA GLU A 95 -5.36 12.33 -23.13
C GLU A 95 -6.89 12.46 -23.28
N TYR A 96 -7.65 11.70 -22.49
CA TYR A 96 -9.11 11.74 -22.47
C TYR A 96 -9.58 12.58 -21.30
N VAL A 97 -10.21 13.74 -21.58
CA VAL A 97 -10.65 14.69 -20.56
C VAL A 97 -12.09 14.39 -20.17
N TYR A 98 -12.32 14.16 -18.87
CA TYR A 98 -13.67 14.00 -18.34
C TYR A 98 -14.28 15.37 -18.02
N ASP A 99 -15.44 15.64 -18.59
CA ASP A 99 -16.26 16.81 -18.28
C ASP A 99 -17.36 16.38 -17.30
N GLU A 100 -17.28 16.89 -16.09
CA GLU A 100 -18.20 16.54 -15.02
C GLU A 100 -19.58 17.17 -15.23
N TYR A 101 -19.64 18.39 -15.76
CA TYR A 101 -20.88 19.12 -15.97
C TYR A 101 -21.76 18.43 -17.01
N PHE A 102 -21.19 18.04 -18.15
CA PHE A 102 -21.90 17.32 -19.20
C PHE A 102 -21.89 15.79 -19.03
N ASN A 103 -21.21 15.27 -18.00
CA ASN A 103 -21.03 13.84 -17.77
C ASN A 103 -20.61 13.09 -19.05
N CYS A 104 -19.57 13.57 -19.68
CA CYS A 104 -19.02 13.02 -20.92
C CYS A 104 -17.49 13.00 -20.88
N VAL A 105 -16.89 12.30 -21.83
CA VAL A 105 -15.43 12.29 -22.02
C VAL A 105 -15.11 12.90 -23.38
N ILE A 106 -14.13 13.78 -23.43
CA ILE A 106 -13.63 14.40 -24.66
C ILE A 106 -12.36 13.67 -25.07
N CYS A 107 -12.30 13.22 -26.31
CA CYS A 107 -11.11 12.53 -26.85
C CYS A 107 -10.07 13.54 -27.38
N PRO A 108 -8.81 13.13 -27.68
CA PRO A 108 -7.78 14.00 -28.21
C PRO A 108 -8.16 14.74 -29.52
N GLU A 109 -9.09 14.17 -30.29
CA GLU A 109 -9.65 14.80 -31.50
C GLU A 109 -10.91 15.63 -31.23
N ASN A 110 -11.11 16.08 -29.98
CA ASN A 110 -12.22 16.91 -29.54
C ASN A 110 -13.62 16.31 -29.81
N GLN A 111 -13.73 14.98 -29.88
CA GLN A 111 -15.03 14.34 -30.04
C GLN A 111 -15.56 13.87 -28.69
N VAL A 112 -16.88 13.97 -28.54
CA VAL A 112 -17.58 13.63 -27.29
C VAL A 112 -17.88 12.13 -27.24
N LEU A 113 -17.44 11.48 -26.18
CA LEU A 113 -17.85 10.14 -25.78
C LEU A 113 -18.96 10.28 -24.74
N SER A 114 -20.16 9.91 -25.11
CA SER A 114 -21.33 10.02 -24.23
C SER A 114 -21.36 8.88 -23.20
N TYR A 115 -21.93 9.17 -22.03
CA TYR A 115 -22.21 8.13 -21.05
C TYR A 115 -23.11 7.04 -21.65
N ALA A 116 -22.72 5.79 -21.50
CA ALA A 116 -23.48 4.64 -22.00
C ALA A 116 -24.10 3.84 -20.85
N THR A 117 -23.30 3.41 -19.88
CA THR A 117 -23.76 2.60 -18.75
C THR A 117 -22.75 2.62 -17.61
N THR A 118 -23.16 2.11 -16.44
CA THR A 118 -22.23 1.77 -15.34
C THR A 118 -22.24 0.27 -15.17
N ASN A 119 -21.07 -0.34 -15.22
CA ASN A 119 -20.94 -1.79 -15.04
C ASN A 119 -21.09 -2.21 -13.56
N ARG A 120 -21.15 -3.53 -13.31
CA ARG A 120 -21.33 -4.08 -11.95
C ARG A 120 -20.17 -3.79 -11.00
N GLU A 121 -19.02 -3.44 -11.55
CA GLU A 121 -17.81 -3.09 -10.78
C GLU A 121 -17.73 -1.60 -10.46
N GLY A 122 -18.75 -0.80 -10.84
CA GLY A 122 -18.81 0.63 -10.58
C GLY A 122 -18.06 1.50 -11.60
N TYR A 123 -17.67 0.96 -12.75
CA TYR A 123 -17.09 1.76 -13.83
C TYR A 123 -18.16 2.33 -14.74
N ARG A 124 -18.22 3.66 -14.83
CA ARG A 124 -18.98 4.39 -15.86
C ARG A 124 -18.28 4.19 -17.19
N GLU A 125 -19.00 3.76 -18.20
CA GLU A 125 -18.51 3.59 -19.57
C GLU A 125 -18.98 4.75 -20.43
N PHE A 126 -18.04 5.38 -21.11
CA PHE A 126 -18.27 6.44 -22.08
C PHE A 126 -17.89 5.93 -23.45
N LYS A 127 -18.79 6.05 -24.43
CA LYS A 127 -18.61 5.47 -25.77
C LYS A 127 -18.70 6.55 -26.83
N SER A 128 -17.78 6.48 -27.80
CA SER A 128 -17.87 7.26 -29.03
C SER A 128 -18.89 6.64 -29.99
N LYS A 129 -19.36 7.46 -30.91
CA LYS A 129 -20.19 6.97 -32.03
C LYS A 129 -19.30 6.46 -33.14
N GLY A 130 -19.53 5.21 -33.61
CA GLY A 130 -18.69 4.55 -34.60
C GLY A 130 -18.50 5.34 -35.89
N TYR A 131 -19.56 5.96 -36.42
CA TYR A 131 -19.51 6.77 -37.65
C TYR A 131 -18.58 8.01 -37.54
N ILE A 132 -18.37 8.55 -36.32
CA ILE A 132 -17.44 9.65 -36.10
C ILE A 132 -16.01 9.13 -36.14
N CYS A 133 -15.75 7.99 -35.50
CA CYS A 133 -14.41 7.43 -35.40
C CYS A 133 -13.97 6.66 -36.65
N GLU A 134 -14.88 6.29 -37.54
CA GLU A 134 -14.58 5.60 -38.79
C GLU A 134 -13.61 6.40 -39.67
N ASN A 135 -13.85 7.71 -39.79
CA ASN A 135 -13.04 8.63 -40.60
C ASN A 135 -12.03 9.45 -39.76
N CYS A 136 -11.81 9.08 -38.50
CA CYS A 136 -10.92 9.79 -37.61
C CYS A 136 -9.44 9.56 -38.00
N PRO A 137 -8.61 10.61 -38.19
CA PRO A 137 -7.21 10.48 -38.58
C PRO A 137 -6.39 9.71 -37.52
N SER A 138 -6.71 9.89 -36.25
CA SER A 138 -6.01 9.25 -35.12
C SER A 138 -6.61 7.92 -34.68
N ARG A 139 -7.51 7.33 -35.47
CA ARG A 139 -8.18 6.07 -35.11
C ARG A 139 -7.18 4.96 -34.75
N HIS A 140 -6.09 4.84 -35.51
CA HIS A 140 -5.06 3.84 -35.31
C HIS A 140 -4.32 3.95 -33.97
N LEU A 141 -4.34 5.13 -33.32
CA LEU A 141 -3.80 5.40 -31.99
C LEU A 141 -4.88 5.30 -30.89
N CYS A 142 -6.13 5.04 -31.27
CA CYS A 142 -7.28 5.14 -30.36
C CYS A 142 -8.00 3.80 -30.16
N THR A 143 -8.42 3.13 -31.25
CA THR A 143 -9.21 1.90 -31.18
C THR A 143 -8.97 0.94 -32.33
N GLU A 144 -8.99 -0.37 -32.02
CA GLU A 144 -8.99 -1.46 -33.00
C GLU A 144 -10.35 -2.15 -33.10
N ASN A 145 -11.38 -1.56 -32.47
CA ASN A 145 -12.71 -2.16 -32.49
C ASN A 145 -13.28 -2.17 -33.93
N GLN A 146 -13.82 -3.32 -34.35
CA GLN A 146 -14.44 -3.49 -35.68
C GLN A 146 -15.62 -2.54 -35.92
N LYS A 147 -16.32 -2.11 -34.84
CA LYS A 147 -17.40 -1.10 -34.90
C LYS A 147 -16.90 0.34 -34.84
N PHE A 148 -15.57 0.53 -34.87
CA PHE A 148 -14.91 1.85 -34.75
C PHE A 148 -15.26 2.62 -33.49
N GLU A 149 -15.76 1.96 -32.44
CA GLU A 149 -16.13 2.59 -31.18
C GLU A 149 -14.94 2.59 -30.21
N LYS A 150 -14.72 3.72 -29.54
CA LYS A 150 -13.83 3.83 -28.37
C LYS A 150 -14.66 3.82 -27.10
N THR A 151 -14.27 3.00 -26.15
CA THR A 151 -14.81 3.02 -24.79
C THR A 151 -13.75 3.51 -23.82
N VAL A 152 -14.10 4.51 -23.02
CA VAL A 152 -13.31 5.00 -21.89
C VAL A 152 -14.09 4.75 -20.62
N THR A 153 -13.41 4.30 -19.57
CA THR A 153 -14.05 3.99 -18.29
C THR A 153 -13.53 4.89 -17.19
N LYS A 154 -14.44 5.41 -16.34
CA LYS A 154 -14.11 6.14 -15.11
C LYS A 154 -14.87 5.51 -13.94
N HIS A 155 -14.17 5.15 -12.85
CA HIS A 155 -14.83 4.56 -11.68
C HIS A 155 -15.64 5.63 -10.94
N ILE A 156 -16.79 5.25 -10.34
CA ILE A 156 -17.65 6.17 -9.57
C ILE A 156 -16.92 6.82 -8.39
N TRP A 157 -15.89 6.20 -7.85
CA TRP A 157 -15.03 6.71 -6.78
C TRP A 157 -13.65 7.15 -7.30
N SER A 158 -13.54 7.59 -8.55
CA SER A 158 -12.28 8.11 -9.11
C SER A 158 -11.77 9.34 -8.37
N ASP A 159 -12.67 10.16 -7.84
CA ASP A 159 -12.32 11.40 -7.14
C ASP A 159 -11.51 11.12 -5.85
N TYR A 160 -11.79 9.99 -5.19
CA TYR A 160 -10.96 9.51 -4.08
C TYR A 160 -9.53 9.15 -4.51
N LEU A 161 -9.36 8.60 -5.73
CA LEU A 161 -8.01 8.34 -6.28
C LEU A 161 -7.29 9.64 -6.63
N GLU A 162 -7.99 10.63 -7.13
CA GLU A 162 -7.46 11.97 -7.42
C GLU A 162 -7.00 12.64 -6.10
N THR A 163 -7.82 12.60 -5.06
CA THR A 163 -7.45 13.07 -3.71
C THR A 163 -6.19 12.37 -3.18
N VAL A 164 -6.06 11.06 -3.38
CA VAL A 164 -4.86 10.31 -2.99
C VAL A 164 -3.62 10.74 -3.79
N GLU A 165 -3.79 11.11 -5.07
CA GLU A 165 -2.69 11.66 -5.86
C GLU A 165 -2.27 13.04 -5.35
N ASP A 166 -3.19 13.91 -4.97
CA ASP A 166 -2.89 15.22 -4.40
C ASP A 166 -2.13 15.07 -3.07
N ILE A 167 -2.60 14.19 -2.18
CA ILE A 167 -1.91 13.85 -0.93
C ILE A 167 -0.46 13.40 -1.19
N ARG A 168 -0.20 12.66 -2.27
CA ARG A 168 1.13 12.17 -2.64
C ARG A 168 2.16 13.28 -2.85
N HIS A 169 1.74 14.47 -3.21
CA HIS A 169 2.62 15.62 -3.42
C HIS A 169 2.95 16.37 -2.14
N THR A 170 2.31 16.04 -1.03
CA THR A 170 2.55 16.70 0.27
C THR A 170 3.87 16.28 0.91
N PRO A 171 4.51 17.15 1.72
CA PRO A 171 5.71 16.79 2.48
C PRO A 171 5.46 15.66 3.49
N GLU A 172 4.26 15.64 4.09
CA GLU A 172 3.85 14.61 5.05
C GLU A 172 3.82 13.23 4.42
N TYR A 173 3.24 13.11 3.23
CA TYR A 173 3.26 11.85 2.47
C TYR A 173 4.69 11.35 2.26
N LYS A 174 5.60 12.23 1.80
CA LYS A 174 6.99 11.86 1.51
C LYS A 174 7.68 11.31 2.74
N ALA A 175 7.56 11.99 3.87
CA ALA A 175 8.13 11.55 5.14
C ALA A 175 7.58 10.20 5.63
N LEU A 176 6.27 9.96 5.49
CA LEU A 176 5.63 8.70 5.86
C LEU A 176 6.02 7.56 4.92
N TYR A 177 6.08 7.82 3.61
CA TYR A 177 6.41 6.80 2.62
C TYR A 177 7.87 6.35 2.70
N GLU A 178 8.81 7.26 2.96
CA GLU A 178 10.23 6.93 3.16
C GLU A 178 10.45 5.98 4.33
N ARG A 179 9.69 6.15 5.41
CA ARG A 179 9.74 5.23 6.57
C ARG A 179 9.40 3.79 6.26
N ARG A 180 8.73 3.51 5.16
CA ARG A 180 8.37 2.17 4.72
C ARG A 180 9.57 1.25 4.61
N LYS A 181 10.70 1.75 4.10
CA LYS A 181 11.96 1.01 3.97
C LYS A 181 12.50 0.54 5.32
N GLU A 182 12.34 1.35 6.35
CA GLU A 182 12.84 1.07 7.69
C GLU A 182 11.86 0.24 8.53
N THR A 183 10.60 0.17 8.13
CA THR A 183 9.53 -0.52 8.86
C THR A 183 9.13 -1.82 8.19
N ILE A 184 8.10 -1.80 7.35
CA ILE A 184 7.49 -3.05 6.83
C ILE A 184 8.41 -3.81 5.88
N GLU A 185 9.20 -3.14 5.05
CA GLU A 185 10.14 -3.82 4.14
C GLU A 185 11.22 -4.55 4.95
N ARG A 186 11.72 -3.92 6.02
CA ARG A 186 12.67 -4.55 6.94
C ARG A 186 12.06 -5.72 7.72
N VAL A 187 10.79 -5.59 8.13
CA VAL A 187 10.06 -6.71 8.77
C VAL A 187 10.01 -7.91 7.84
N PHE A 188 9.65 -7.72 6.56
CA PHE A 188 9.62 -8.82 5.59
C PHE A 188 11.01 -9.38 5.28
N ALA A 189 12.03 -8.54 5.17
CA ALA A 189 13.40 -8.99 4.98
C ALA A 189 13.85 -9.86 6.17
N ASP A 190 13.68 -9.40 7.39
CA ASP A 190 14.03 -10.15 8.60
C ASP A 190 13.23 -11.45 8.71
N ALA A 191 11.92 -11.44 8.39
CA ALA A 191 11.10 -12.64 8.39
C ALA A 191 11.64 -13.72 7.45
N LYS A 192 12.03 -13.33 6.24
CA LYS A 192 12.56 -14.24 5.22
C LYS A 192 13.97 -14.76 5.59
N GLU A 193 14.88 -13.87 6.01
CA GLU A 193 16.29 -14.18 6.21
C GLU A 193 16.59 -14.79 7.59
N LYS A 194 15.94 -14.26 8.65
CA LYS A 194 16.29 -14.62 10.03
C LYS A 194 15.31 -15.59 10.68
N TYR A 195 14.07 -15.67 10.13
CA TYR A 195 13.02 -16.50 10.72
C TYR A 195 12.53 -17.62 9.79
N ALA A 196 13.26 -17.86 8.69
CA ALA A 196 13.01 -18.93 7.73
C ALA A 196 11.58 -18.89 7.12
N MET A 197 11.03 -17.69 6.89
CA MET A 197 9.69 -17.53 6.35
C MET A 197 9.65 -17.47 4.80
N ARG A 198 10.74 -17.84 4.11
CA ARG A 198 10.73 -18.00 2.64
C ARG A 198 9.85 -19.16 2.17
N TYR A 199 9.83 -20.23 2.97
CA TYR A 199 9.07 -21.44 2.69
C TYR A 199 8.39 -21.92 3.95
N THR A 200 7.16 -22.41 3.80
CA THR A 200 6.45 -23.05 4.90
C THR A 200 6.59 -24.58 4.82
N PRO A 201 6.91 -25.27 5.92
CA PRO A 201 6.86 -26.73 5.98
C PRO A 201 5.45 -27.28 6.16
N TYR A 202 4.47 -26.40 6.43
CA TYR A 202 3.09 -26.77 6.73
C TYR A 202 2.19 -26.67 5.51
N ARG A 203 1.14 -27.49 5.49
CA ARG A 203 0.05 -27.44 4.51
C ARG A 203 -1.26 -27.11 5.21
N GLY A 204 -2.16 -26.46 4.47
CA GLY A 204 -3.46 -26.01 4.99
C GLY A 204 -3.40 -24.65 5.67
N LEU A 205 -4.44 -23.84 5.39
CA LEU A 205 -4.50 -22.42 5.78
C LEU A 205 -4.37 -22.22 7.29
N SER A 206 -5.03 -23.05 8.09
CA SER A 206 -4.99 -22.96 9.56
C SER A 206 -3.61 -23.16 10.14
N GLN A 207 -2.90 -24.22 9.70
CA GLN A 207 -1.54 -24.50 10.18
C GLN A 207 -0.55 -23.43 9.75
N VAL A 208 -0.63 -22.98 8.49
CA VAL A 208 0.22 -21.89 7.99
C VAL A 208 -0.06 -20.59 8.73
N THR A 209 -1.33 -20.28 9.02
CA THR A 209 -1.71 -19.10 9.81
C THR A 209 -1.08 -19.14 11.21
N ASN A 210 -1.19 -20.25 11.90
CA ASN A 210 -0.62 -20.41 13.24
C ASN A 210 0.92 -20.29 13.21
N TRP A 211 1.55 -20.92 12.23
CA TRP A 211 2.99 -20.83 12.03
C TRP A 211 3.46 -19.39 11.77
N VAL A 212 2.79 -18.65 10.88
CA VAL A 212 3.09 -17.24 10.59
C VAL A 212 2.93 -16.37 11.85
N ARG A 213 1.83 -16.55 12.59
CA ARG A 213 1.56 -15.82 13.84
C ARG A 213 2.64 -16.07 14.88
N LEU A 214 3.06 -17.33 15.09
CA LEU A 214 4.13 -17.67 16.02
C LEU A 214 5.48 -17.04 15.62
N LYS A 215 5.82 -17.04 14.32
CA LYS A 215 7.04 -16.40 13.82
C LYS A 215 7.03 -14.90 14.07
N PHE A 216 5.93 -14.22 13.79
CA PHE A 216 5.81 -12.80 14.02
C PHE A 216 5.75 -12.43 15.51
N ALA A 217 5.13 -13.27 16.34
CA ALA A 217 5.18 -13.11 17.79
C ALA A 217 6.62 -13.21 18.32
N ALA A 218 7.39 -14.18 17.85
CA ALA A 218 8.81 -14.33 18.19
C ALA A 218 9.66 -13.13 17.72
N MET A 219 9.36 -12.56 16.55
CA MET A 219 10.01 -11.34 16.06
C MET A 219 9.73 -10.16 16.97
N ASN A 220 8.48 -9.95 17.36
CA ASN A 220 8.08 -8.89 18.29
C ASN A 220 8.74 -9.07 19.66
N LEU A 221 8.74 -10.28 20.20
CA LEU A 221 9.35 -10.60 21.50
C LEU A 221 10.85 -10.31 21.50
N LYS A 222 11.58 -10.75 20.46
CA LYS A 222 13.01 -10.43 20.30
C LYS A 222 13.25 -8.93 20.22
N LYS A 223 12.44 -8.21 19.45
CA LYS A 223 12.55 -6.75 19.30
C LYS A 223 12.31 -6.04 20.65
N TYR A 224 11.29 -6.47 21.38
CA TYR A 224 11.00 -5.96 22.72
C TYR A 224 12.15 -6.22 23.70
N ALA A 225 12.68 -7.45 23.73
CA ALA A 225 13.81 -7.80 24.59
C ALA A 225 15.04 -6.93 24.30
N LEU A 226 15.38 -6.74 23.02
CA LEU A 226 16.49 -5.87 22.61
C LEU A 226 16.26 -4.39 22.98
N HIS A 227 15.03 -3.90 22.85
CA HIS A 227 14.69 -2.56 23.25
C HIS A 227 14.83 -2.37 24.76
N ARG A 228 14.33 -3.32 25.56
CA ARG A 228 14.49 -3.32 27.02
C ARG A 228 15.96 -3.38 27.41
N TRP A 229 16.74 -4.26 26.80
CA TRP A 229 18.17 -4.40 27.07
C TRP A 229 18.95 -3.12 26.76
N LYS A 230 18.75 -2.51 25.60
CA LYS A 230 19.37 -1.23 25.23
C LYS A 230 19.04 -0.14 26.24
N ARG A 231 17.80 -0.03 26.64
CA ARG A 231 17.33 0.96 27.62
C ARG A 231 18.02 0.76 28.97
N SER A 232 18.09 -0.47 29.50
CA SER A 232 18.74 -0.75 30.76
C SER A 232 20.26 -0.45 30.73
N HIS A 233 20.95 -0.74 29.63
CA HIS A 233 22.37 -0.44 29.48
C HIS A 233 22.64 1.05 29.29
N GLN A 234 21.76 1.78 28.63
CA GLN A 234 21.87 3.24 28.51
C GLN A 234 21.73 3.93 29.87
N TYR A 235 20.80 3.49 30.71
CA TYR A 235 20.68 3.97 32.08
C TYR A 235 21.89 3.61 32.93
N SER A 236 22.42 2.39 32.84
CA SER A 236 23.62 1.99 33.58
C SER A 236 24.86 2.76 33.17
N ALA A 237 25.01 3.09 31.89
CA ALA A 237 26.09 3.96 31.41
C ALA A 237 25.98 5.40 31.93
N LEU A 238 24.78 5.96 31.91
CA LEU A 238 24.52 7.31 32.47
C LEU A 238 24.78 7.37 33.98
N ILE A 239 24.37 6.35 34.73
CA ILE A 239 24.65 6.25 36.17
C ILE A 239 26.16 6.13 36.40
N ARG A 240 26.89 5.34 35.64
CA ARG A 240 28.36 5.24 35.74
C ARG A 240 29.05 6.57 35.43
N LEU A 241 28.62 7.28 34.40
CA LEU A 241 29.12 8.63 34.09
C LEU A 241 28.82 9.62 35.24
N TYR A 242 27.59 9.63 35.73
CA TYR A 242 27.22 10.48 36.86
C TYR A 242 28.05 10.20 38.12
N THR A 243 28.22 8.91 38.47
CA THR A 243 29.06 8.52 39.63
C THR A 243 30.54 8.82 39.42
N PHE A 244 31.03 8.73 38.19
CA PHE A 244 32.41 9.14 37.87
C PHE A 244 32.61 10.65 38.07
N PHE A 245 31.73 11.49 37.52
CA PHE A 245 31.79 12.95 37.70
C PHE A 245 31.55 13.39 39.14
N ALA A 246 30.67 12.72 39.88
CA ALA A 246 30.48 13.01 41.30
C ALA A 246 31.73 12.69 42.13
N LYS A 247 32.44 11.60 41.83
CA LYS A 247 33.71 11.28 42.51
C LYS A 247 34.83 12.24 42.14
N THR A 248 34.91 12.71 40.90
CA THR A 248 35.93 13.72 40.51
C THR A 248 35.71 15.09 41.17
N LYS A 249 34.45 15.48 41.38
CA LYS A 249 34.14 16.71 42.15
C LYS A 249 34.52 16.61 43.63
N LEU A 250 34.40 15.44 44.23
CA LEU A 250 34.82 15.21 45.62
C LEU A 250 36.35 15.27 45.80
N ILE A 251 37.14 14.94 44.78
CA ILE A 251 38.60 14.99 44.80
C ILE A 251 39.09 16.47 44.70
N THR A 252 38.37 17.34 43.98
CA THR A 252 38.72 18.77 43.88
C THR A 252 38.34 19.59 45.10
N LEU A 253 37.43 19.12 45.95
CA LEU A 253 37.06 19.78 47.21
C LEU A 253 37.99 19.44 48.40
N ASN A 254 38.85 18.43 48.28
CA ASN A 254 39.82 18.04 49.32
C ASN A 254 41.23 18.57 49.07
N LEU A 255 41.43 19.46 48.10
CA LEU A 255 42.72 20.08 47.77
C LEU A 255 42.72 21.61 47.96
N ALA A 256 41.77 22.15 48.73
CA ALA A 256 41.70 23.58 49.09
C ALA A 256 41.89 23.77 50.61
#